data_c8855743da2a95e2d0dc4d355039ec9c
#
_entry.id   c8855743da2a95e2d0dc4d355039ec9c
#
_cell.length_a   1.000
_cell.length_b   1.000
_cell.length_c   1.000
_cell.angle_alpha   90.00
_cell.angle_beta   90.00
_cell.angle_gamma   90.00
#
_symmetry.space_group_name_H-M   'P 1'
#
loop_
_entity.id
_entity.type
_entity.pdbx_description
1 polymer ?
#
loop_
_entity_poly.entity_id
_entity_poly.type
_entity_poly.pdbx_seq_one_letter_code
_entity_poly.pdbx_strand_id
1 'polypeptide(L)'
;MTFLKVRLTEETANLTKGYDVVCGFANDNINKETIDIMAENGIKLLAMRCAGFNNVSLKDIHNRFKVVRVPAYSPHAIAEYTVGLILAVNRKIHKAYVRTREGNFSI
;
A
#
# COMPACT_ATOMS: atom_id res chain seq x y z
N MET A 1 -7.14 19.11 8.00
CA MET A 1 -6.90 17.74 7.52
C MET A 1 -7.79 16.81 8.32
N THR A 2 -8.58 15.96 7.67
CA THR A 2 -9.50 15.01 8.31
C THR A 2 -8.97 13.60 8.14
N PHE A 3 -8.92 12.84 9.22
CA PHE A 3 -8.52 11.43 9.21
C PHE A 3 -9.77 10.53 9.26
N LEU A 4 -9.90 9.66 8.27
CA LEU A 4 -10.95 8.64 8.24
C LEU A 4 -10.32 7.26 8.45
N LYS A 5 -10.84 6.48 9.40
CA LYS A 5 -10.38 5.11 9.70
C LYS A 5 -11.08 4.08 8.78
N VAL A 6 -11.20 4.40 7.50
CA VAL A 6 -11.82 3.54 6.49
C VAL A 6 -10.89 3.43 5.29
N ARG A 7 -11.01 2.35 4.51
CA ARG A 7 -10.33 2.24 3.21
C ARG A 7 -11.10 3.07 2.20
N LEU A 8 -10.40 3.66 1.25
CA LEU A 8 -11.00 4.29 0.09
C LEU A 8 -11.41 3.19 -0.91
N THR A 9 -12.71 3.08 -1.12
CA THR A 9 -13.37 2.15 -2.05
C THR A 9 -14.55 2.87 -2.68
N GLU A 10 -15.23 2.26 -3.65
CA GLU A 10 -16.45 2.80 -4.25
C GLU A 10 -17.53 3.12 -3.20
N GLU A 11 -17.65 2.28 -2.16
CA GLU A 11 -18.63 2.47 -1.07
C GLU A 11 -18.33 3.70 -0.20
N THR A 12 -17.05 4.02 -0.04
CA THR A 12 -16.58 5.10 0.87
C THR A 12 -16.15 6.36 0.12
N ALA A 13 -16.08 6.33 -1.20
CA ALA A 13 -15.62 7.45 -2.02
C ALA A 13 -16.48 8.72 -1.84
N ASN A 14 -17.76 8.58 -1.48
CA ASN A 14 -18.63 9.71 -1.16
C ASN A 14 -18.15 10.55 0.04
N LEU A 15 -17.34 9.97 0.93
CA LEU A 15 -16.73 10.68 2.05
C LEU A 15 -15.68 11.71 1.61
N THR A 16 -15.27 11.69 0.35
CA THR A 16 -14.34 12.69 -0.23
C THR A 16 -15.02 14.01 -0.58
N LYS A 17 -16.35 14.09 -0.49
CA LYS A 17 -17.11 15.30 -0.81
C LYS A 17 -16.71 16.48 0.07
N GLY A 18 -16.39 17.61 -0.57
CA GLY A 18 -15.98 18.84 0.12
C GLY A 18 -14.48 18.91 0.41
N TYR A 19 -13.69 17.99 -0.13
CA TYR A 19 -12.23 18.03 -0.06
C TYR A 19 -11.63 18.24 -1.45
N ASP A 20 -10.46 18.88 -1.53
CA ASP A 20 -9.68 19.05 -2.77
C ASP A 20 -8.65 17.93 -2.96
N VAL A 21 -8.19 17.34 -1.87
CA VAL A 21 -7.07 16.38 -1.87
C VAL A 21 -7.44 15.15 -1.07
N VAL A 22 -7.15 13.98 -1.63
CA VAL A 22 -7.25 12.70 -0.96
C VAL A 22 -5.86 12.10 -0.78
N CYS A 23 -5.55 11.62 0.43
CA CYS A 23 -4.32 10.89 0.73
C CYS A 23 -4.64 9.39 0.79
N GLY A 24 -4.23 8.64 -0.24
CA GLY A 24 -4.48 7.22 -0.37
C GLY A 24 -3.29 6.34 0.05
N PHE A 25 -3.55 5.03 0.20
CA PHE A 25 -2.56 4.03 0.54
C PHE A 25 -2.72 2.76 -0.29
N ALA A 26 -1.74 1.85 -0.22
CA ALA A 26 -1.71 0.61 -0.98
C ALA A 26 -2.89 -0.34 -0.71
N ASN A 27 -3.58 -0.19 0.43
CA ASN A 27 -4.73 -1.01 0.81
C ASN A 27 -6.07 -0.48 0.31
N ASP A 28 -6.09 0.69 -0.32
CA ASP A 28 -7.27 1.27 -0.92
C ASP A 28 -7.57 0.58 -2.27
N ASN A 29 -8.81 0.66 -2.73
CA ASN A 29 -9.23 0.20 -4.05
C ASN A 29 -9.70 1.39 -4.88
N ILE A 30 -8.79 1.93 -5.69
CA ILE A 30 -9.03 3.14 -6.50
C ILE A 30 -9.29 2.70 -7.94
N ASN A 31 -10.37 1.95 -8.09
CA ASN A 31 -10.89 1.49 -9.38
C ASN A 31 -11.64 2.63 -10.10
N LYS A 32 -12.20 2.33 -11.27
CA LYS A 32 -12.91 3.29 -12.09
C LYS A 32 -14.06 3.95 -11.33
N GLU A 33 -14.88 3.17 -10.64
CA GLU A 33 -16.06 3.61 -9.89
C GLU A 33 -15.66 4.58 -8.77
N THR A 34 -14.62 4.25 -8.00
CA THR A 34 -14.04 5.13 -6.98
C THR A 34 -13.57 6.46 -7.59
N ILE A 35 -12.89 6.40 -8.75
CA ILE A 35 -12.37 7.57 -9.46
C ILE A 35 -13.52 8.44 -9.97
N ASP A 36 -14.58 7.85 -10.52
CA ASP A 36 -15.74 8.57 -11.01
C ASP A 36 -16.37 9.40 -9.88
N ILE A 37 -16.62 8.80 -8.72
CA ILE A 37 -17.17 9.48 -7.55
C ILE A 37 -16.23 10.58 -7.03
N MET A 38 -14.93 10.31 -6.96
CA MET A 38 -13.95 11.32 -6.53
C MET A 38 -13.93 12.53 -7.48
N ALA A 39 -13.99 12.29 -8.78
CA ALA A 39 -14.02 13.37 -9.78
C ALA A 39 -15.31 14.20 -9.69
N GLU A 40 -16.46 13.55 -9.51
CA GLU A 40 -17.75 14.22 -9.28
C GLU A 40 -17.75 15.05 -7.98
N ASN A 41 -17.07 14.57 -6.94
CA ASN A 41 -16.89 15.30 -5.68
C ASN A 41 -15.91 16.47 -5.78
N GLY A 42 -15.25 16.68 -6.94
CA GLY A 42 -14.36 17.80 -7.19
C GLY A 42 -12.94 17.61 -6.67
N ILE A 43 -12.49 16.38 -6.46
CA ILE A 43 -11.09 16.08 -6.07
C ILE A 43 -10.14 16.57 -7.16
N LYS A 44 -9.06 17.24 -6.75
CA LYS A 44 -8.03 17.81 -7.64
C LYS A 44 -6.71 17.03 -7.58
N LEU A 45 -6.46 16.32 -6.46
CA LEU A 45 -5.22 15.60 -6.23
C LEU A 45 -5.45 14.32 -5.42
N LEU A 46 -4.90 13.22 -5.91
CA LEU A 46 -4.70 11.99 -5.16
C LEU A 46 -3.22 11.87 -4.80
N ALA A 47 -2.91 11.92 -3.51
CA ALA A 47 -1.56 11.78 -2.98
C ALA A 47 -1.38 10.38 -2.38
N MET A 48 -0.67 9.49 -3.08
CA MET A 48 -0.36 8.15 -2.59
C MET A 48 0.83 8.21 -1.64
N ARG A 49 0.63 7.83 -0.38
CA ARG A 49 1.71 7.77 0.63
C ARG A 49 2.51 6.46 0.57
N CYS A 50 2.64 5.88 -0.61
CA CYS A 50 3.39 4.65 -0.90
C CYS A 50 4.01 4.73 -2.29
N ALA A 51 4.99 3.86 -2.56
CA ALA A 51 5.64 3.79 -3.86
C ALA A 51 4.81 2.98 -4.87
N GLY A 52 4.16 1.89 -4.43
CA GLY A 52 3.27 1.09 -5.26
C GLY A 52 1.99 1.84 -5.62
N PHE A 53 1.48 1.58 -6.81
CA PHE A 53 0.24 2.19 -7.33
C PHE A 53 -0.63 1.21 -8.14
N ASN A 54 -0.41 -0.09 -7.97
CA ASN A 54 -1.16 -1.13 -8.71
C ASN A 54 -2.66 -1.16 -8.37
N ASN A 55 -3.01 -0.57 -7.23
CA ASN A 55 -4.38 -0.41 -6.76
C ASN A 55 -5.07 0.85 -7.31
N VAL A 56 -4.41 1.58 -8.22
CA VAL A 56 -4.94 2.82 -8.82
C VAL A 56 -5.09 2.62 -10.33
N SER A 57 -6.29 2.78 -10.84
CA SER A 57 -6.56 2.70 -12.28
C SER A 57 -6.18 4.00 -12.99
N LEU A 58 -4.87 4.19 -13.24
CA LEU A 58 -4.35 5.44 -13.83
C LEU A 58 -5.00 5.82 -15.16
N LYS A 59 -5.42 4.84 -15.97
CA LYS A 59 -6.11 5.08 -17.25
C LYS A 59 -7.43 5.83 -17.08
N ASP A 60 -8.12 5.59 -15.95
CA ASP A 60 -9.41 6.19 -15.67
C ASP A 60 -9.30 7.59 -15.03
N ILE A 61 -8.09 7.95 -14.56
CA ILE A 61 -7.81 9.28 -13.98
C ILE A 61 -7.47 10.32 -15.05
N HIS A 62 -7.09 9.90 -16.24
CA HIS A 62 -6.59 10.80 -17.29
C HIS A 62 -7.45 12.05 -17.44
N ASN A 63 -6.82 13.23 -17.28
CA ASN A 63 -7.43 14.56 -17.35
C ASN A 63 -8.51 14.89 -16.28
N ARG A 64 -8.71 14.07 -15.26
CA ARG A 64 -9.70 14.34 -14.19
C ARG A 64 -9.06 15.05 -13.00
N PHE A 65 -8.01 14.46 -12.42
CA PHE A 65 -7.24 15.04 -11.33
C PHE A 65 -5.79 14.54 -11.35
N LYS A 66 -4.93 15.19 -10.58
CA LYS A 66 -3.50 14.82 -10.51
C LYS A 66 -3.28 13.66 -9.56
N VAL A 67 -2.26 12.84 -9.86
CA VAL A 67 -1.78 11.78 -8.95
C VAL A 67 -0.31 11.99 -8.67
N VAL A 68 0.05 11.94 -7.39
CA VAL A 68 1.44 11.95 -6.93
C VAL A 68 1.68 10.75 -6.02
N ARG A 69 2.90 10.26 -5.96
CA ARG A 69 3.29 9.14 -5.12
C ARG A 69 4.69 9.31 -4.57
N VAL A 70 5.09 8.49 -3.62
CA VAL A 70 6.48 8.38 -3.20
C VAL A 70 7.25 7.64 -4.32
N PRO A 71 8.24 8.25 -4.98
CA PRO A 71 8.88 7.66 -6.17
C PRO A 71 9.72 6.42 -5.82
N ALA A 72 10.36 6.41 -4.65
CA ALA A 72 11.15 5.29 -4.16
C ALA A 72 11.08 5.23 -2.63
N TYR A 73 11.03 4.03 -2.08
CA TYR A 73 10.96 3.80 -0.64
C TYR A 73 11.81 2.59 -0.27
N SER A 74 13.09 2.83 0.04
CA SER A 74 14.07 1.85 0.51
C SER A 74 14.04 0.48 -0.21
N PRO A 75 14.27 0.41 -1.53
CA PRO A 75 14.25 -0.85 -2.26
C PRO A 75 15.31 -1.84 -1.75
N HIS A 76 16.43 -1.33 -1.23
CA HIS A 76 17.51 -2.14 -0.65
C HIS A 76 17.02 -2.90 0.61
N ALA A 77 16.29 -2.25 1.52
CA ALA A 77 15.76 -2.89 2.71
C ALA A 77 14.81 -4.04 2.37
N ILE A 78 13.98 -3.87 1.33
CA ILE A 78 13.08 -4.94 0.86
C ILE A 78 13.89 -6.09 0.26
N ALA A 79 14.94 -5.81 -0.52
CA ALA A 79 15.81 -6.82 -1.11
C ALA A 79 16.57 -7.60 -0.03
N GLU A 80 17.17 -6.93 0.94
CA GLU A 80 17.88 -7.55 2.08
C GLU A 80 16.94 -8.45 2.90
N TYR A 81 15.74 -7.97 3.20
CA TYR A 81 14.75 -8.76 3.91
C TYR A 81 14.34 -10.01 3.12
N THR A 82 14.16 -9.88 1.81
CA THR A 82 13.83 -11.01 0.94
C THR A 82 14.95 -12.06 0.94
N VAL A 83 16.20 -11.65 0.81
CA VAL A 83 17.37 -12.54 0.92
C VAL A 83 17.42 -13.19 2.29
N GLY A 84 17.18 -12.42 3.37
CA GLY A 84 17.10 -12.95 4.73
C GLY A 84 16.05 -14.05 4.88
N LEU A 85 14.86 -13.88 4.31
CA LEU A 85 13.81 -14.90 4.31
C LEU A 85 14.22 -16.15 3.52
N ILE A 86 14.81 -15.99 2.34
CA ILE A 86 15.31 -17.11 1.52
C ILE A 86 16.32 -17.94 2.34
N LEU A 87 17.28 -17.29 2.95
CA LEU A 87 18.29 -17.96 3.78
C LEU A 87 17.69 -18.60 5.03
N ALA A 88 16.74 -17.93 5.71
CA ALA A 88 16.06 -18.47 6.88
C ALA A 88 15.30 -19.75 6.56
N VAL A 89 14.61 -19.80 5.41
CA VAL A 89 13.89 -21.00 4.95
C VAL A 89 14.85 -22.10 4.54
N ASN A 90 15.86 -21.78 3.71
CA ASN A 90 16.84 -22.73 3.21
C ASN A 90 17.64 -23.39 4.35
N ARG A 91 18.12 -22.60 5.29
CA ARG A 91 18.92 -23.08 6.42
C ARG A 91 18.09 -23.49 7.64
N LYS A 92 16.77 -23.36 7.57
CA LYS A 92 15.84 -23.68 8.67
C LYS A 92 16.18 -22.96 9.99
N ILE A 93 16.67 -21.72 9.92
CA ILE A 93 17.18 -20.94 11.06
C ILE A 93 16.13 -20.85 12.18
N HIS A 94 14.87 -20.61 11.83
CA HIS A 94 13.75 -20.57 12.78
C HIS A 94 13.56 -21.87 13.54
N LYS A 95 13.72 -23.03 12.87
CA LYS A 95 13.63 -24.35 13.53
C LYS A 95 14.83 -24.61 14.43
N ALA A 96 16.02 -24.27 13.97
CA ALA A 96 17.25 -24.41 14.76
C ALA A 96 17.15 -23.55 16.03
N TYR A 97 16.68 -22.32 15.93
CA TYR A 97 16.47 -21.44 17.08
C TYR A 97 15.52 -22.06 18.11
N VAL A 98 14.35 -22.54 17.70
CA VAL A 98 13.36 -23.15 18.61
C VAL A 98 13.97 -24.37 19.30
N ARG A 99 14.58 -25.30 18.56
CA ARG A 99 15.20 -26.49 19.10
C ARG A 99 16.28 -26.18 20.14
N THR A 100 17.14 -25.20 19.83
CA THR A 100 18.19 -24.77 20.77
C THR A 100 17.59 -24.18 22.05
N ARG A 101 16.54 -23.41 21.95
CA ARG A 101 15.81 -22.85 23.11
C ARG A 101 15.18 -23.92 23.99
N GLU A 102 14.76 -25.03 23.42
CA GLU A 102 14.20 -26.20 24.10
C GLU A 102 15.27 -27.17 24.62
N GLY A 103 16.56 -26.82 24.49
CA GLY A 103 17.67 -27.66 24.92
C GLY A 103 17.93 -28.88 24.03
N ASN A 104 17.34 -28.93 22.85
CA ASN A 104 17.52 -30.02 21.89
C ASN A 104 18.65 -29.70 20.90
N PHE A 105 19.82 -30.28 21.14
CA PHE A 105 21.03 -30.10 20.31
C PHE A 105 21.31 -31.31 19.41
N SER A 106 20.40 -32.28 19.27
CA SER A 106 20.60 -33.43 18.41
C SER A 106 20.69 -33.01 16.94
N ILE A 107 21.58 -33.61 16.17
CA ILE A 107 21.81 -33.37 14.74
C ILE A 107 20.80 -34.16 13.91
#